data_cac6fc697c1918f2384bb53e70e6ff74
#
_entry.id   cac6fc697c1918f2384bb53e70e6ff74
#
_cell.length_a   1.000
_cell.length_b   1.000
_cell.length_c   1.000
_cell.angle_alpha   90.00
_cell.angle_beta   90.00
_cell.angle_gamma   90.00
#
_symmetry.space_group_name_H-M   'P 1'
#
loop_
_entity.id
_entity.type
_entity.pdbx_description
1 polymer ?
#
loop_
_entity_poly.entity_id
_entity_poly.type
_entity_poly.pdbx_seq_one_letter_code
_entity_poly.pdbx_strand_id
1 'polypeptide(L)'
;MKGGASVRLRPFCLSLARILLSFYIYALFLPRQKMRIIVAGIGEVGTHLAHMLSGGVDDIIAIDPLPENLRHLENMADLVTIEGSAASIAVLKAAEIEKCDLFIAVAHYEETNIISAILAKKLGAKKVIARVDSNELLTPENQQHFKELGIDSLIYPEKLASQVIIGLLGSVGTVEYVDFSNGQLVLAALKAEHDMKYIGRTLQDVARMHQGDKFRIVAILRDGNTIIPYGDEMLLQGDMLYIISSKAGIATWRNLLGASKMQVDNLMVLGASRIGMRTCLDLEDSVKNIKLIESIVRSVSVSPRFLLPLYG
;
A
#
# COMPACT_ATOMS: atom_id res chain seq x y z
N MET A 1 40.71 25.31 -28.21
CA MET A 1 39.88 24.78 -29.31
C MET A 1 38.87 23.81 -28.70
N LYS A 2 37.60 24.17 -28.70
CA LYS A 2 36.53 23.43 -28.09
C LYS A 2 35.98 22.42 -29.12
N GLY A 3 36.09 21.12 -28.87
CA GLY A 3 35.46 20.08 -29.64
C GLY A 3 34.15 19.62 -28.96
N GLY A 4 33.05 20.23 -29.37
CA GLY A 4 31.72 19.76 -28.97
C GLY A 4 31.35 18.50 -29.73
N ALA A 5 31.24 17.36 -29.05
CA ALA A 5 30.71 16.16 -29.62
C ALA A 5 29.17 16.28 -29.72
N SER A 6 28.66 16.54 -30.91
CA SER A 6 27.24 16.45 -31.22
C SER A 6 26.80 14.98 -31.22
N VAL A 7 26.06 14.57 -30.22
CA VAL A 7 25.39 13.26 -30.20
C VAL A 7 24.27 13.29 -31.24
N ARG A 8 24.52 12.68 -32.42
CA ARG A 8 23.48 12.37 -33.41
C ARG A 8 22.63 11.22 -32.87
N LEU A 9 21.50 11.53 -32.25
CA LEU A 9 20.47 10.56 -31.95
C LEU A 9 19.94 9.95 -33.25
N ARG A 10 20.02 8.63 -33.37
CA ARG A 10 19.51 7.91 -34.55
C ARG A 10 18.01 8.18 -34.70
N PRO A 11 17.47 8.36 -35.92
CA PRO A 11 16.07 8.75 -36.17
C PRO A 11 15.02 7.77 -35.60
N PHE A 12 15.40 6.54 -35.31
CA PHE A 12 14.54 5.52 -34.72
C PHE A 12 14.22 5.78 -33.24
N CYS A 13 15.14 6.38 -32.49
CA CYS A 13 14.94 6.71 -31.06
C CYS A 13 14.02 7.94 -30.87
N LEU A 14 14.04 8.87 -31.82
CA LEU A 14 13.18 10.05 -31.83
C LEU A 14 11.70 9.71 -32.11
N SER A 15 11.42 8.66 -32.90
CA SER A 15 10.05 8.24 -33.19
C SER A 15 9.39 7.56 -31.98
N LEU A 16 10.12 6.70 -31.26
CA LEU A 16 9.60 6.01 -30.08
C LEU A 16 9.37 7.00 -28.92
N ALA A 17 10.30 7.91 -28.67
CA ALA A 17 10.15 8.96 -27.67
C ALA A 17 8.97 9.91 -27.98
N ARG A 18 8.76 10.25 -29.26
CA ARG A 18 7.59 11.03 -29.71
C ARG A 18 6.29 10.25 -29.54
N ILE A 19 6.27 8.96 -29.84
CA ILE A 19 5.10 8.11 -29.65
C ILE A 19 4.78 7.97 -28.16
N LEU A 20 5.78 7.68 -27.31
CA LEU A 20 5.60 7.58 -25.86
C LEU A 20 5.17 8.92 -25.24
N LEU A 21 5.78 10.03 -25.68
CA LEU A 21 5.38 11.37 -25.24
C LEU A 21 3.98 11.73 -25.72
N SER A 22 3.60 11.36 -26.95
CA SER A 22 2.26 11.53 -27.47
C SER A 22 1.23 10.70 -26.70
N PHE A 23 1.53 9.42 -26.38
CA PHE A 23 0.70 8.59 -25.54
C PHE A 23 0.59 9.13 -24.11
N TYR A 24 1.69 9.64 -23.53
CA TYR A 24 1.69 10.24 -22.20
C TYR A 24 0.87 11.54 -22.17
N ILE A 25 1.05 12.41 -23.18
CA ILE A 25 0.25 13.64 -23.35
C ILE A 25 -1.22 13.27 -23.61
N TYR A 26 -1.49 12.27 -24.47
CA TYR A 26 -2.85 11.81 -24.73
C TYR A 26 -3.51 11.23 -23.48
N ALA A 27 -2.78 10.48 -22.65
CA ALA A 27 -3.25 9.97 -21.37
C ALA A 27 -3.53 11.09 -20.33
N LEU A 28 -2.76 12.19 -20.37
CA LEU A 28 -2.99 13.38 -19.55
C LEU A 28 -4.21 14.20 -19.99
N PHE A 29 -4.55 14.17 -21.30
CA PHE A 29 -5.68 14.90 -21.87
C PHE A 29 -6.92 14.02 -22.10
N LEU A 30 -6.86 12.71 -21.88
CA LEU A 30 -8.07 11.91 -21.81
C LEU A 30 -8.90 12.43 -20.64
N PRO A 31 -10.16 12.87 -20.87
CA PRO A 31 -11.01 13.24 -19.76
C PRO A 31 -11.12 12.02 -18.84
N ARG A 32 -10.56 12.14 -17.64
CA ARG A 32 -10.69 11.11 -16.62
C ARG A 32 -12.19 10.98 -16.36
N GLN A 33 -12.76 9.86 -16.74
CA GLN A 33 -14.17 9.64 -16.56
C GLN A 33 -14.50 9.76 -15.07
N LYS A 34 -15.33 10.73 -14.71
CA LYS A 34 -15.76 10.96 -13.33
C LYS A 34 -16.41 9.68 -12.83
N MET A 35 -15.89 9.13 -11.74
CA MET A 35 -16.46 7.95 -11.11
C MET A 35 -17.43 8.36 -10.01
N ARG A 36 -18.48 7.59 -9.82
CA ARG A 36 -19.35 7.69 -8.66
C ARG A 36 -18.96 6.63 -7.66
N ILE A 37 -18.49 7.08 -6.50
CA ILE A 37 -18.00 6.21 -5.44
C ILE A 37 -18.91 6.37 -4.21
N ILE A 38 -19.36 5.25 -3.66
CA ILE A 38 -20.16 5.24 -2.44
C ILE A 38 -19.31 4.60 -1.33
N VAL A 39 -19.12 5.34 -0.23
CA VAL A 39 -18.45 4.87 0.98
C VAL A 39 -19.50 4.65 2.07
N ALA A 40 -19.64 3.41 2.51
CA ALA A 40 -20.59 3.00 3.52
C ALA A 40 -19.89 2.66 4.84
N GLY A 41 -20.23 3.41 5.90
CA GLY A 41 -19.56 3.38 7.20
C GLY A 41 -18.54 4.51 7.32
N ILE A 42 -18.92 5.60 8.01
CA ILE A 42 -18.10 6.81 8.20
C ILE A 42 -17.53 6.84 9.62
N GLY A 43 -16.87 5.73 9.99
CA GLY A 43 -15.95 5.66 11.13
C GLY A 43 -14.59 6.25 10.74
N GLU A 44 -13.56 5.93 11.52
CA GLU A 44 -12.19 6.44 11.31
C GLU A 44 -11.67 6.14 9.89
N VAL A 45 -11.78 4.89 9.43
CA VAL A 45 -11.33 4.46 8.10
C VAL A 45 -12.16 5.10 6.99
N GLY A 46 -13.50 5.08 7.12
CA GLY A 46 -14.40 5.63 6.10
C GLY A 46 -14.27 7.13 5.94
N THR A 47 -14.13 7.87 7.03
CA THR A 47 -13.89 9.33 7.02
C THR A 47 -12.59 9.66 6.28
N HIS A 48 -11.51 8.97 6.62
CA HIS A 48 -10.21 9.20 5.95
C HIS A 48 -10.29 8.88 4.45
N LEU A 49 -10.93 7.76 4.10
CA LEU A 49 -11.11 7.33 2.70
C LEU A 49 -11.95 8.34 1.91
N ALA A 50 -13.11 8.73 2.44
CA ALA A 50 -14.00 9.69 1.79
C ALA A 50 -13.31 11.05 1.60
N HIS A 51 -12.59 11.55 2.61
CA HIS A 51 -11.82 12.78 2.52
C HIS A 51 -10.71 12.70 1.46
N MET A 52 -9.95 11.60 1.44
CA MET A 52 -8.87 11.41 0.46
C MET A 52 -9.41 11.32 -0.98
N LEU A 53 -10.55 10.66 -1.18
CA LEU A 53 -11.19 10.52 -2.50
C LEU A 53 -11.85 11.82 -2.97
N SER A 54 -12.37 12.64 -2.06
CA SER A 54 -13.02 13.92 -2.40
C SER A 54 -12.07 14.99 -2.94
N GLY A 55 -10.77 14.85 -2.72
CA GLY A 55 -9.75 15.72 -3.32
C GLY A 55 -9.57 15.54 -4.84
N GLY A 56 -10.24 14.57 -5.45
CA GLY A 56 -10.25 14.29 -6.89
C GLY A 56 -11.41 14.92 -7.65
N VAL A 57 -11.67 14.38 -8.83
CA VAL A 57 -12.78 14.78 -9.73
C VAL A 57 -14.02 13.89 -9.58
N ASP A 58 -13.98 12.92 -8.68
CA ASP A 58 -15.01 11.89 -8.53
C ASP A 58 -16.20 12.37 -7.68
N ASP A 59 -17.41 11.81 -7.91
CA ASP A 59 -18.60 12.04 -7.09
C ASP A 59 -18.57 11.08 -5.90
N ILE A 60 -18.44 11.62 -4.69
CA ILE A 60 -18.40 10.81 -3.47
C ILE A 60 -19.73 10.92 -2.74
N ILE A 61 -20.30 9.77 -2.37
CA ILE A 61 -21.47 9.67 -1.51
C ILE A 61 -21.07 8.89 -0.25
N ALA A 62 -21.34 9.45 0.91
CA ALA A 62 -21.06 8.84 2.20
C ALA A 62 -22.36 8.39 2.87
N ILE A 63 -22.41 7.14 3.35
CA ILE A 63 -23.57 6.57 4.05
C ILE A 63 -23.15 6.16 5.46
N ASP A 64 -23.84 6.66 6.47
CA ASP A 64 -23.64 6.25 7.88
C ASP A 64 -24.94 6.39 8.67
N PRO A 65 -25.27 5.50 9.63
CA PRO A 65 -26.45 5.64 10.47
C PRO A 65 -26.33 6.72 11.54
N LEU A 66 -25.10 7.21 11.82
CA LEU A 66 -24.86 8.22 12.85
C LEU A 66 -24.68 9.60 12.22
N PRO A 67 -25.62 10.56 12.48
CA PRO A 67 -25.55 11.89 11.89
C PRO A 67 -24.29 12.68 12.28
N GLU A 68 -23.72 12.40 13.44
CA GLU A 68 -22.49 13.03 13.93
C GLU A 68 -21.28 12.71 13.05
N ASN A 69 -21.17 11.47 12.55
CA ASN A 69 -20.11 11.06 11.63
C ASN A 69 -20.22 11.82 10.31
N LEU A 70 -21.41 11.95 9.79
CA LEU A 70 -21.71 12.66 8.53
C LEU A 70 -21.40 14.15 8.64
N ARG A 71 -21.87 14.82 9.71
CA ARG A 71 -21.58 16.24 9.95
C ARG A 71 -20.10 16.54 10.06
N HIS A 72 -19.34 15.65 10.70
CA HIS A 72 -17.90 15.82 10.79
C HIS A 72 -17.24 15.77 9.39
N LEU A 73 -17.67 14.84 8.55
CA LEU A 73 -17.16 14.67 7.20
C LEU A 73 -17.56 15.84 6.27
N GLU A 74 -18.79 16.35 6.34
CA GLU A 74 -19.28 17.51 5.58
C GLU A 74 -18.44 18.77 5.82
N ASN A 75 -17.90 18.93 7.03
CA ASN A 75 -17.01 20.05 7.37
C ASN A 75 -15.61 19.91 6.76
N MET A 76 -15.24 18.71 6.31
CA MET A 76 -13.89 18.40 5.81
C MET A 76 -13.83 18.25 4.29
N ALA A 77 -14.95 17.92 3.64
CA ALA A 77 -14.96 17.52 2.24
C ALA A 77 -16.28 17.90 1.55
N ASP A 78 -16.18 18.26 0.27
CA ASP A 78 -17.34 18.51 -0.59
C ASP A 78 -17.84 17.18 -1.17
N LEU A 79 -18.87 16.61 -0.52
CA LEU A 79 -19.46 15.33 -0.88
C LEU A 79 -20.93 15.25 -0.44
N VAL A 80 -21.65 14.26 -0.93
CA VAL A 80 -23.04 14.01 -0.56
C VAL A 80 -23.11 13.03 0.60
N THR A 81 -23.89 13.33 1.63
CA THR A 81 -24.13 12.46 2.78
C THR A 81 -25.55 11.91 2.78
N ILE A 82 -25.70 10.67 3.21
CA ILE A 82 -27.00 10.01 3.38
C ILE A 82 -27.01 9.30 4.74
N GLU A 83 -27.94 9.75 5.60
CA GLU A 83 -28.15 9.10 6.90
C GLU A 83 -28.93 7.79 6.74
N GLY A 84 -28.35 6.71 7.29
CA GLY A 84 -29.01 5.41 7.32
C GLY A 84 -28.04 4.24 7.24
N SER A 85 -28.58 3.04 7.38
CA SER A 85 -27.80 1.81 7.27
C SER A 85 -27.57 1.44 5.80
N ALA A 86 -26.34 1.16 5.42
CA ALA A 86 -26.01 0.67 4.09
C ALA A 86 -26.56 -0.76 3.80
N ALA A 87 -27.01 -1.49 4.82
CA ALA A 87 -27.74 -2.74 4.65
C ALA A 87 -29.24 -2.51 4.33
N SER A 88 -29.69 -1.25 4.20
CA SER A 88 -31.07 -0.91 3.79
C SER A 88 -31.15 -0.66 2.30
N ILE A 89 -32.02 -1.40 1.61
CA ILE A 89 -32.29 -1.24 0.18
C ILE A 89 -32.81 0.18 -0.14
N ALA A 90 -33.61 0.77 0.76
CA ALA A 90 -34.12 2.12 0.58
C ALA A 90 -33.00 3.16 0.60
N VAL A 91 -32.04 3.02 1.52
CA VAL A 91 -30.88 3.91 1.64
C VAL A 91 -29.97 3.76 0.41
N LEU A 92 -29.68 2.53 -0.02
CA LEU A 92 -28.89 2.27 -1.22
C LEU A 92 -29.52 2.87 -2.49
N LYS A 93 -30.86 2.77 -2.61
CA LYS A 93 -31.59 3.41 -3.73
C LYS A 93 -31.56 4.93 -3.64
N ALA A 94 -31.66 5.51 -2.45
CA ALA A 94 -31.51 6.95 -2.26
C ALA A 94 -30.10 7.45 -2.64
N ALA A 95 -29.09 6.59 -2.48
CA ALA A 95 -27.72 6.83 -2.94
C ALA A 95 -27.51 6.58 -4.46
N GLU A 96 -28.58 6.30 -5.21
CA GLU A 96 -28.52 5.96 -6.64
C GLU A 96 -27.48 4.86 -6.95
N ILE A 97 -27.55 3.77 -6.19
CA ILE A 97 -26.58 2.66 -6.23
C ILE A 97 -26.40 2.06 -7.64
N GLU A 98 -27.42 2.11 -8.48
CA GLU A 98 -27.39 1.64 -9.86
C GLU A 98 -26.44 2.43 -10.76
N LYS A 99 -26.07 3.65 -10.35
CA LYS A 99 -25.07 4.49 -11.05
C LYS A 99 -23.67 4.40 -10.42
N CYS A 100 -23.52 3.58 -9.38
CA CYS A 100 -22.27 3.47 -8.63
C CYS A 100 -21.21 2.68 -9.39
N ASP A 101 -20.05 3.30 -9.60
CA ASP A 101 -18.89 2.64 -10.20
C ASP A 101 -18.12 1.80 -9.18
N LEU A 102 -18.03 2.30 -7.93
CA LEU A 102 -17.32 1.63 -6.83
C LEU A 102 -18.06 1.81 -5.51
N PHE A 103 -18.50 0.72 -4.92
CA PHE A 103 -19.07 0.69 -3.57
C PHE A 103 -18.06 0.13 -2.58
N ILE A 104 -17.81 0.86 -1.50
CA ILE A 104 -16.82 0.50 -0.46
C ILE A 104 -17.54 0.41 0.89
N ALA A 105 -17.69 -0.79 1.43
CA ALA A 105 -18.28 -1.04 2.73
C ALA A 105 -17.18 -1.15 3.79
N VAL A 106 -17.13 -0.21 4.73
CA VAL A 106 -16.13 -0.09 5.80
C VAL A 106 -16.75 0.25 7.16
N ALA A 107 -17.99 -0.16 7.37
CA ALA A 107 -18.67 -0.06 8.66
C ALA A 107 -17.96 -0.87 9.74
N HIS A 108 -18.35 -0.66 11.01
CA HIS A 108 -17.74 -1.29 12.17
C HIS A 108 -17.90 -2.84 12.17
N TYR A 109 -19.05 -3.34 11.74
CA TYR A 109 -19.38 -4.77 11.75
C TYR A 109 -19.17 -5.39 10.36
N GLU A 110 -18.39 -6.47 10.29
CA GLU A 110 -18.11 -7.14 9.01
C GLU A 110 -19.36 -7.74 8.36
N GLU A 111 -20.34 -8.19 9.14
CA GLU A 111 -21.61 -8.70 8.63
C GLU A 111 -22.39 -7.60 7.88
N THR A 112 -22.38 -6.38 8.42
CA THR A 112 -22.99 -5.23 7.75
C THR A 112 -22.29 -4.91 6.45
N ASN A 113 -20.95 -4.99 6.41
CA ASN A 113 -20.16 -4.77 5.21
C ASN A 113 -20.46 -5.82 4.14
N ILE A 114 -20.52 -7.08 4.52
CA ILE A 114 -20.81 -8.19 3.60
C ILE A 114 -22.24 -8.06 3.05
N ILE A 115 -23.24 -7.84 3.91
CA ILE A 115 -24.64 -7.70 3.48
C ILE A 115 -24.81 -6.48 2.57
N SER A 116 -24.28 -5.32 2.95
CA SER A 116 -24.39 -4.11 2.13
C SER A 116 -23.69 -4.28 0.78
N ALA A 117 -22.54 -4.94 0.74
CA ALA A 117 -21.81 -5.25 -0.48
C ALA A 117 -22.60 -6.13 -1.44
N ILE A 118 -23.20 -7.22 -0.93
CA ILE A 118 -24.05 -8.11 -1.73
C ILE A 118 -25.26 -7.35 -2.29
N LEU A 119 -25.93 -6.56 -1.44
CA LEU A 119 -27.07 -5.75 -1.86
C LEU A 119 -26.67 -4.71 -2.91
N ALA A 120 -25.56 -3.99 -2.68
CA ALA A 120 -25.05 -3.01 -3.63
C ALA A 120 -24.79 -3.62 -5.01
N LYS A 121 -24.14 -4.81 -5.04
CA LYS A 121 -23.89 -5.52 -6.30
C LYS A 121 -25.17 -5.93 -7.01
N LYS A 122 -26.14 -6.49 -6.27
CA LYS A 122 -27.42 -6.90 -6.81
C LYS A 122 -28.27 -5.73 -7.32
N LEU A 123 -28.11 -4.54 -6.73
CA LEU A 123 -28.79 -3.31 -7.12
C LEU A 123 -28.08 -2.55 -8.25
N GLY A 124 -26.92 -3.01 -8.72
CA GLY A 124 -26.29 -2.51 -9.93
C GLY A 124 -24.91 -1.84 -9.78
N ALA A 125 -24.33 -1.81 -8.58
CA ALA A 125 -22.95 -1.32 -8.42
C ALA A 125 -21.96 -2.12 -9.28
N LYS A 126 -21.10 -1.43 -10.04
CA LYS A 126 -20.15 -2.09 -10.98
C LYS A 126 -19.08 -2.88 -10.25
N LYS A 127 -18.47 -2.27 -9.22
CA LYS A 127 -17.48 -2.92 -8.34
C LYS A 127 -17.84 -2.72 -6.89
N VAL A 128 -17.56 -3.75 -6.10
CA VAL A 128 -17.90 -3.78 -4.68
C VAL A 128 -16.73 -4.31 -3.85
N ILE A 129 -16.40 -3.56 -2.81
CA ILE A 129 -15.34 -3.90 -1.85
C ILE A 129 -15.95 -3.94 -0.46
N ALA A 130 -15.64 -4.97 0.34
CA ALA A 130 -16.07 -5.06 1.72
C ALA A 130 -14.88 -5.25 2.66
N ARG A 131 -14.89 -4.48 3.76
CA ARG A 131 -13.98 -4.69 4.88
C ARG A 131 -14.45 -5.90 5.69
N VAL A 132 -13.50 -6.74 6.07
CA VAL A 132 -13.67 -7.86 6.99
C VAL A 132 -12.65 -7.77 8.11
N ASP A 133 -12.93 -8.43 9.22
CA ASP A 133 -12.10 -8.43 10.42
C ASP A 133 -11.47 -9.81 10.68
N SER A 134 -11.81 -10.81 9.85
CA SER A 134 -11.37 -12.20 10.00
C SER A 134 -10.43 -12.65 8.89
N ASN A 135 -9.36 -13.34 9.27
CA ASN A 135 -8.47 -14.04 8.34
C ASN A 135 -9.13 -15.22 7.65
N GLU A 136 -10.09 -15.86 8.31
CA GLU A 136 -10.83 -17.00 7.79
C GLU A 136 -11.51 -16.66 6.47
N LEU A 137 -12.13 -15.47 6.38
CA LEU A 137 -12.82 -15.00 5.19
C LEU A 137 -11.88 -14.69 4.02
N LEU A 138 -10.58 -14.54 4.29
CA LEU A 138 -9.55 -14.23 3.29
C LEU A 138 -8.84 -15.46 2.72
N THR A 139 -9.23 -16.67 3.11
CA THR A 139 -8.70 -17.88 2.46
C THR A 139 -9.12 -17.93 0.99
N PRO A 140 -8.30 -18.50 0.09
CA PRO A 140 -8.64 -18.55 -1.34
C PRO A 140 -10.00 -19.19 -1.61
N GLU A 141 -10.36 -20.22 -0.85
CA GLU A 141 -11.65 -20.91 -0.93
C GLU A 141 -12.82 -19.98 -0.56
N ASN A 142 -12.74 -19.33 0.60
CA ASN A 142 -13.78 -18.43 1.07
C ASN A 142 -13.91 -17.19 0.17
N GLN A 143 -12.80 -16.62 -0.29
CA GLN A 143 -12.85 -15.52 -1.26
C GLN A 143 -13.59 -15.89 -2.55
N GLN A 144 -13.50 -17.14 -3.00
CA GLN A 144 -14.24 -17.60 -4.17
C GLN A 144 -15.75 -17.57 -3.90
N HIS A 145 -16.21 -18.02 -2.73
CA HIS A 145 -17.62 -17.95 -2.35
C HIS A 145 -18.15 -16.51 -2.35
N PHE A 146 -17.37 -15.56 -1.81
CA PHE A 146 -17.78 -14.15 -1.81
C PHE A 146 -17.80 -13.54 -3.21
N LYS A 147 -16.90 -13.93 -4.10
CA LYS A 147 -16.96 -13.55 -5.52
C LYS A 147 -18.22 -14.04 -6.22
N GLU A 148 -18.65 -15.28 -5.94
CA GLU A 148 -19.89 -15.86 -6.47
C GLU A 148 -21.13 -15.10 -5.94
N LEU A 149 -21.06 -14.57 -4.71
CA LEU A 149 -22.08 -13.68 -4.16
C LEU A 149 -22.02 -12.25 -4.73
N GLY A 150 -21.00 -11.93 -5.53
CA GLY A 150 -20.84 -10.67 -6.22
C GLY A 150 -19.92 -9.66 -5.53
N ILE A 151 -19.18 -10.04 -4.47
CA ILE A 151 -18.19 -9.17 -3.83
C ILE A 151 -16.89 -9.30 -4.60
N ASP A 152 -16.44 -8.20 -5.22
CA ASP A 152 -15.24 -8.21 -6.07
C ASP A 152 -13.94 -8.32 -5.26
N SER A 153 -13.92 -7.78 -4.03
CA SER A 153 -12.74 -7.84 -3.14
C SER A 153 -13.13 -7.75 -1.67
N LEU A 154 -12.46 -8.56 -0.84
CA LEU A 154 -12.47 -8.44 0.61
C LEU A 154 -11.15 -7.81 1.07
N ILE A 155 -11.22 -6.87 2.00
CA ILE A 155 -10.05 -6.17 2.56
C ILE A 155 -10.06 -6.30 4.08
N TYR A 156 -8.91 -6.67 4.63
CA TYR A 156 -8.65 -6.66 6.07
C TYR A 156 -7.55 -5.63 6.36
N PRO A 157 -7.93 -4.38 6.71
CA PRO A 157 -6.99 -3.27 6.86
C PRO A 157 -5.88 -3.54 7.89
N GLU A 158 -6.23 -4.16 9.00
CA GLU A 158 -5.29 -4.45 10.08
C GLU A 158 -4.21 -5.45 9.64
N LYS A 159 -4.55 -6.41 8.79
CA LYS A 159 -3.58 -7.33 8.18
C LYS A 159 -2.65 -6.61 7.21
N LEU A 160 -3.19 -5.72 6.39
CA LEU A 160 -2.38 -4.91 5.46
C LEU A 160 -1.41 -4.01 6.24
N ALA A 161 -1.89 -3.34 7.29
CA ALA A 161 -1.05 -2.51 8.15
C ALA A 161 0.05 -3.34 8.84
N SER A 162 -0.29 -4.52 9.39
CA SER A 162 0.69 -5.45 9.96
C SER A 162 1.76 -5.84 8.95
N GLN A 163 1.37 -6.17 7.71
CA GLN A 163 2.31 -6.54 6.66
C GLN A 163 3.28 -5.40 6.30
N VAL A 164 2.80 -4.15 6.28
CA VAL A 164 3.65 -2.96 6.08
C VAL A 164 4.66 -2.83 7.23
N ILE A 165 4.22 -2.94 8.49
CA ILE A 165 5.09 -2.89 9.66
C ILE A 165 6.14 -4.00 9.62
N ILE A 166 5.73 -5.23 9.31
CA ILE A 166 6.64 -6.39 9.17
C ILE A 166 7.64 -6.15 8.03
N GLY A 167 7.19 -5.60 6.92
CA GLY A 167 8.04 -5.19 5.82
C GLY A 167 9.12 -4.21 6.26
N LEU A 168 8.76 -3.21 7.04
CA LEU A 168 9.70 -2.23 7.60
C LEU A 168 10.69 -2.87 8.58
N LEU A 169 10.25 -3.77 9.47
CA LEU A 169 11.10 -4.50 10.40
C LEU A 169 12.09 -5.44 9.68
N GLY A 170 11.61 -6.12 8.63
CA GLY A 170 12.45 -7.00 7.80
C GLY A 170 13.41 -6.24 6.87
N SER A 171 13.20 -4.93 6.75
CA SER A 171 13.89 -4.04 5.82
C SER A 171 14.80 -3.04 6.51
N VAL A 172 15.32 -3.35 7.71
CA VAL A 172 16.27 -2.43 8.37
C VAL A 172 17.43 -2.16 7.41
N GLY A 173 17.56 -0.88 7.00
CA GLY A 173 18.43 -0.47 5.89
C GLY A 173 17.69 -0.26 4.55
N THR A 174 16.41 -0.65 4.41
CA THR A 174 15.55 -0.33 3.26
C THR A 174 14.54 0.73 3.69
N VAL A 175 14.54 1.87 3.02
CA VAL A 175 13.66 3.02 3.40
C VAL A 175 12.26 2.86 2.82
N GLU A 176 12.13 2.20 1.67
CA GLU A 176 10.86 1.96 0.99
C GLU A 176 10.84 0.55 0.38
N TYR A 177 9.66 -0.07 0.37
CA TYR A 177 9.44 -1.38 -0.20
C TYR A 177 8.06 -1.43 -0.85
N VAL A 178 8.02 -1.57 -2.17
CA VAL A 178 6.77 -1.68 -2.92
C VAL A 178 6.74 -2.99 -3.69
N ASP A 179 5.72 -3.78 -3.44
CA ASP A 179 5.51 -5.08 -4.09
C ASP A 179 4.58 -4.91 -5.30
N PHE A 180 5.02 -5.42 -6.46
CA PHE A 180 4.25 -5.43 -7.69
C PHE A 180 3.97 -6.87 -8.14
N SER A 181 2.85 -7.07 -8.82
CA SER A 181 2.50 -8.36 -9.45
C SER A 181 2.54 -9.55 -8.49
N ASN A 182 1.97 -9.39 -7.29
CA ASN A 182 1.89 -10.45 -6.27
C ASN A 182 3.29 -10.98 -5.85
N GLY A 183 4.26 -10.11 -5.69
CA GLY A 183 5.60 -10.45 -5.23
C GLY A 183 6.56 -10.94 -6.31
N GLN A 184 6.18 -10.89 -7.57
CA GLN A 184 7.07 -11.23 -8.67
C GLN A 184 8.12 -10.14 -8.92
N LEU A 185 7.75 -8.89 -8.68
CA LEU A 185 8.60 -7.72 -8.85
C LEU A 185 8.50 -6.82 -7.63
N VAL A 186 9.64 -6.37 -7.15
CA VAL A 186 9.76 -5.52 -5.96
C VAL A 186 10.61 -4.30 -6.30
N LEU A 187 10.14 -3.12 -5.92
CA LEU A 187 10.94 -1.90 -5.84
C LEU A 187 11.38 -1.72 -4.39
N ALA A 188 12.67 -1.60 -4.16
CA ALA A 188 13.24 -1.29 -2.85
C ALA A 188 14.10 -0.04 -2.92
N ALA A 189 14.00 0.83 -1.93
CA ALA A 189 14.88 1.97 -1.77
C ALA A 189 15.90 1.68 -0.67
N LEU A 190 17.18 1.69 -1.00
CA LEU A 190 18.30 1.41 -0.12
C LEU A 190 19.20 2.64 -0.03
N LYS A 191 19.55 3.05 1.20
CA LYS A 191 20.51 4.13 1.41
C LYS A 191 21.94 3.59 1.29
N ALA A 192 22.74 4.26 0.47
CA ALA A 192 24.15 3.93 0.30
C ALA A 192 24.97 4.42 1.51
N GLU A 193 25.34 3.51 2.41
CA GLU A 193 26.13 3.81 3.62
C GLU A 193 27.64 3.65 3.37
N HIS A 194 28.46 4.20 4.26
CA HIS A 194 29.92 4.28 4.08
C HIS A 194 30.60 2.91 3.93
N ASP A 195 30.08 1.90 4.58
CA ASP A 195 30.63 0.53 4.59
C ASP A 195 30.15 -0.34 3.42
N MET A 196 29.33 0.22 2.53
CA MET A 196 28.89 -0.51 1.34
C MET A 196 30.04 -0.78 0.36
N LYS A 197 30.20 -2.05 -0.02
CA LYS A 197 31.27 -2.56 -0.88
C LYS A 197 31.40 -1.87 -2.24
N TYR A 198 30.36 -1.19 -2.70
CA TYR A 198 30.28 -0.62 -4.05
C TYR A 198 30.34 0.90 -4.10
N ILE A 199 30.55 1.58 -2.99
CA ILE A 199 30.78 3.04 -2.96
C ILE A 199 32.02 3.36 -3.79
N GLY A 200 31.91 4.38 -4.67
CA GLY A 200 32.95 4.78 -5.58
C GLY A 200 33.12 3.91 -6.84
N ARG A 201 32.23 2.93 -7.07
CA ARG A 201 32.20 2.11 -8.29
C ARG A 201 31.11 2.57 -9.23
N THR A 202 31.31 2.35 -10.54
CA THR A 202 30.28 2.59 -11.54
C THR A 202 29.23 1.48 -11.53
N LEU A 203 28.00 1.78 -11.97
CA LEU A 203 26.95 0.77 -12.10
C LEU A 203 27.33 -0.35 -13.08
N GLN A 204 28.12 -0.03 -14.11
CA GLN A 204 28.64 -1.03 -15.06
C GLN A 204 29.60 -1.99 -14.38
N ASP A 205 30.47 -1.53 -13.49
CA ASP A 205 31.38 -2.37 -12.73
C ASP A 205 30.62 -3.28 -11.77
N VAL A 206 29.64 -2.73 -11.07
CA VAL A 206 28.75 -3.50 -10.19
C VAL A 206 28.00 -4.57 -10.98
N ALA A 207 27.44 -4.24 -12.14
CA ALA A 207 26.75 -5.20 -13.00
C ALA A 207 27.68 -6.31 -13.53
N ARG A 208 28.94 -6.00 -13.86
CA ARG A 208 29.93 -7.01 -14.27
C ARG A 208 30.29 -8.00 -13.16
N MET A 209 30.31 -7.55 -11.91
CA MET A 209 30.58 -8.38 -10.75
C MET A 209 29.43 -9.33 -10.41
N HIS A 210 28.22 -9.01 -10.84
CA HIS A 210 26.97 -9.72 -10.54
C HIS A 210 26.25 -10.21 -11.80
N GLN A 211 27.03 -10.81 -12.72
CA GLN A 211 26.47 -11.43 -13.92
C GLN A 211 25.59 -12.63 -13.51
N GLY A 212 24.27 -12.49 -13.72
CA GLY A 212 23.27 -13.50 -13.36
C GLY A 212 22.24 -13.02 -12.34
N ASP A 213 22.54 -12.01 -11.57
CA ASP A 213 21.57 -11.42 -10.63
C ASP A 213 20.57 -10.54 -11.37
N LYS A 214 19.28 -10.85 -11.21
CA LYS A 214 18.19 -10.13 -11.89
C LYS A 214 17.78 -8.90 -11.07
N PHE A 215 18.51 -7.81 -11.21
CA PHE A 215 18.18 -6.53 -10.57
C PHE A 215 18.48 -5.36 -11.50
N ARG A 216 17.91 -4.22 -11.20
CA ARG A 216 18.23 -2.96 -11.87
C ARG A 216 18.08 -1.78 -10.92
N ILE A 217 19.10 -0.93 -10.82
CA ILE A 217 18.96 0.40 -10.20
C ILE A 217 18.29 1.30 -11.24
N VAL A 218 17.10 1.76 -10.92
CA VAL A 218 16.22 2.50 -11.83
C VAL A 218 16.27 4.00 -11.58
N ALA A 219 16.60 4.41 -10.36
CA ALA A 219 16.81 5.80 -10.00
C ALA A 219 17.80 5.91 -8.83
N ILE A 220 18.45 7.05 -8.73
CA ILE A 220 19.30 7.47 -7.60
C ILE A 220 18.79 8.83 -7.15
N LEU A 221 18.45 8.97 -5.87
CA LEU A 221 18.19 10.27 -5.26
C LEU A 221 19.45 10.71 -4.55
N ARG A 222 20.07 11.79 -5.04
CA ARG A 222 21.29 12.41 -4.53
C ARG A 222 21.05 13.89 -4.26
N ASP A 223 21.25 14.34 -3.04
CA ASP A 223 21.10 15.75 -2.64
C ASP A 223 19.76 16.36 -3.07
N GLY A 224 18.66 15.58 -2.95
CA GLY A 224 17.32 16.00 -3.34
C GLY A 224 17.01 15.94 -4.84
N ASN A 225 17.99 15.56 -5.69
CA ASN A 225 17.81 15.42 -7.12
C ASN A 225 17.68 13.96 -7.55
N THR A 226 16.68 13.66 -8.38
CA THR A 226 16.51 12.32 -8.95
C THR A 226 17.35 12.17 -10.21
N ILE A 227 18.24 11.19 -10.21
CA ILE A 227 19.10 10.81 -11.34
C ILE A 227 18.55 9.50 -11.91
N ILE A 228 18.32 9.46 -13.24
CA ILE A 228 18.08 8.20 -13.96
C ILE A 228 19.47 7.69 -14.41
N PRO A 229 20.01 6.66 -13.74
CA PRO A 229 21.43 6.34 -13.92
C PRO A 229 21.68 5.55 -15.20
N TYR A 230 22.83 5.83 -15.80
CA TYR A 230 23.45 5.01 -16.83
C TYR A 230 24.58 4.15 -16.25
N GLY A 231 25.19 3.31 -17.07
CA GLY A 231 26.22 2.37 -16.61
C GLY A 231 27.48 3.03 -16.06
N ASP A 232 27.80 4.25 -16.47
CA ASP A 232 28.93 5.08 -16.04
C ASP A 232 28.66 5.88 -14.75
N GLU A 233 27.38 5.91 -14.29
CA GLU A 233 27.04 6.57 -13.03
C GLU A 233 27.72 5.89 -11.85
N MET A 234 28.36 6.69 -11.00
CA MET A 234 29.08 6.23 -9.82
C MET A 234 28.19 6.25 -8.59
N LEU A 235 28.24 5.20 -7.78
CA LEU A 235 27.55 5.12 -6.50
C LEU A 235 28.33 5.91 -5.45
N LEU A 236 27.67 6.88 -4.83
CA LEU A 236 28.24 7.73 -3.78
C LEU A 236 27.61 7.44 -2.42
N GLN A 237 28.38 7.71 -1.37
CA GLN A 237 27.84 7.66 -0.01
C GLN A 237 26.70 8.67 0.14
N GLY A 238 25.61 8.25 0.77
CA GLY A 238 24.42 9.07 1.00
C GLY A 238 23.36 8.95 -0.09
N ASP A 239 23.69 8.36 -1.25
CA ASP A 239 22.71 8.07 -2.31
C ASP A 239 21.56 7.21 -1.79
N MET A 240 20.33 7.54 -2.20
CA MET A 240 19.20 6.63 -2.08
C MET A 240 19.02 5.89 -3.39
N LEU A 241 19.23 4.57 -3.37
CA LEU A 241 19.20 3.70 -4.55
C LEU A 241 17.82 3.04 -4.69
N TYR A 242 17.12 3.31 -5.77
CA TYR A 242 15.87 2.64 -6.10
C TYR A 242 16.15 1.43 -7.00
N ILE A 243 15.91 0.25 -6.46
CA ILE A 243 16.28 -1.04 -7.08
C ILE A 243 15.04 -1.84 -7.38
N ILE A 244 14.90 -2.31 -8.62
CA ILE A 244 13.87 -3.26 -9.03
C ILE A 244 14.48 -4.65 -9.14
N SER A 245 13.85 -5.64 -8.51
CA SER A 245 14.25 -7.04 -8.54
C SER A 245 13.11 -7.97 -8.13
N SER A 246 13.33 -9.30 -8.16
CA SER A 246 12.49 -10.26 -7.45
C SER A 246 12.71 -10.18 -5.93
N LYS A 247 11.80 -10.74 -5.13
CA LYS A 247 12.00 -10.83 -3.65
C LYS A 247 13.32 -11.49 -3.27
N ALA A 248 13.68 -12.58 -3.95
CA ALA A 248 14.95 -13.25 -3.74
C ALA A 248 16.15 -12.38 -4.14
N GLY A 249 16.03 -11.65 -5.25
CA GLY A 249 17.06 -10.73 -5.71
C GLY A 249 17.30 -9.56 -4.75
N ILE A 250 16.25 -8.99 -4.14
CA ILE A 250 16.40 -7.93 -3.12
C ILE A 250 17.13 -8.47 -1.89
N ALA A 251 16.84 -9.70 -1.46
CA ALA A 251 17.56 -10.31 -0.34
C ALA A 251 19.06 -10.49 -0.63
N THR A 252 19.39 -10.93 -1.84
CA THR A 252 20.78 -11.03 -2.32
C THR A 252 21.46 -9.66 -2.33
N TRP A 253 20.79 -8.65 -2.88
CA TRP A 253 21.29 -7.29 -2.94
C TRP A 253 21.56 -6.68 -1.56
N ARG A 254 20.64 -6.85 -0.64
CA ARG A 254 20.80 -6.38 0.73
C ARG A 254 22.04 -6.98 1.39
N ASN A 255 22.29 -8.27 1.18
CA ASN A 255 23.49 -8.93 1.68
C ASN A 255 24.78 -8.41 0.99
N LEU A 256 24.73 -8.14 -0.31
CA LEU A 256 25.85 -7.64 -1.10
C LEU A 256 26.21 -6.18 -0.77
N LEU A 257 25.22 -5.37 -0.42
CA LEU A 257 25.44 -3.98 0.00
C LEU A 257 25.94 -3.86 1.44
N GLY A 258 26.14 -4.97 2.15
CA GLY A 258 26.57 -4.94 3.55
C GLY A 258 25.48 -4.51 4.52
N ALA A 259 24.27 -4.25 4.03
CA ALA A 259 23.12 -4.07 4.89
C ALA A 259 22.87 -5.39 5.62
N SER A 260 23.60 -5.60 6.73
CA SER A 260 23.48 -6.80 7.57
C SER A 260 21.98 -6.98 7.88
N LYS A 261 21.51 -8.22 7.83
CA LYS A 261 20.23 -8.58 8.44
C LYS A 261 20.29 -8.09 9.89
N MET A 262 19.81 -6.89 10.13
CA MET A 262 19.45 -6.54 11.50
C MET A 262 18.26 -7.43 11.82
N GLN A 263 18.59 -8.59 12.39
CA GLN A 263 17.57 -9.48 12.92
C GLN A 263 17.02 -8.77 14.16
N VAL A 264 15.75 -8.41 14.10
CA VAL A 264 15.07 -7.83 15.26
C VAL A 264 14.84 -8.99 16.24
N ASP A 265 15.69 -9.10 17.25
CA ASP A 265 15.54 -10.11 18.29
C ASP A 265 14.53 -9.69 19.38
N ASN A 266 14.40 -8.38 19.62
CA ASN A 266 13.55 -7.83 20.64
C ASN A 266 12.62 -6.75 20.05
N LEU A 267 11.34 -6.93 20.20
CA LEU A 267 10.30 -6.00 19.75
C LEU A 267 9.44 -5.55 20.91
N MET A 268 9.20 -4.27 21.04
CA MET A 268 8.23 -3.71 21.98
C MET A 268 7.12 -3.01 21.17
N VAL A 269 5.88 -3.41 21.42
CA VAL A 269 4.70 -2.83 20.80
C VAL A 269 3.91 -2.09 21.88
N LEU A 270 3.65 -0.81 21.68
CA LEU A 270 2.87 0.03 22.56
C LEU A 270 1.44 0.15 22.01
N GLY A 271 0.48 -0.34 22.78
CA GLY A 271 -0.94 -0.40 22.45
C GLY A 271 -1.37 -1.75 21.86
N ALA A 272 -2.35 -2.38 22.50
CA ALA A 272 -2.97 -3.62 22.05
C ALA A 272 -4.15 -3.36 21.08
N SER A 273 -4.00 -2.38 20.18
CA SER A 273 -4.95 -2.18 19.08
C SER A 273 -4.99 -3.40 18.17
N ARG A 274 -6.03 -3.52 17.32
CA ARG A 274 -6.15 -4.61 16.35
C ARG A 274 -4.89 -4.75 15.48
N ILE A 275 -4.26 -3.63 15.08
CA ILE A 275 -3.02 -3.63 14.29
C ILE A 275 -1.84 -4.12 15.15
N GLY A 276 -1.67 -3.59 16.37
CA GLY A 276 -0.61 -4.01 17.27
C GLY A 276 -0.66 -5.49 17.61
N MET A 277 -1.86 -5.99 17.93
CA MET A 277 -2.12 -7.41 18.16
C MET A 277 -1.78 -8.25 16.94
N ARG A 278 -2.29 -7.86 15.77
CA ARG A 278 -2.05 -8.59 14.52
C ARG A 278 -0.57 -8.64 14.19
N THR A 279 0.15 -7.53 14.37
CA THR A 279 1.59 -7.45 14.15
C THR A 279 2.36 -8.40 15.07
N CYS A 280 1.99 -8.47 16.36
CA CYS A 280 2.60 -9.42 17.29
C CYS A 280 2.37 -10.88 16.87
N LEU A 281 1.14 -11.23 16.49
CA LEU A 281 0.80 -12.58 16.02
C LEU A 281 1.54 -12.95 14.72
N ASP A 282 1.62 -12.05 13.76
CA ASP A 282 2.29 -12.31 12.49
C ASP A 282 3.83 -12.42 12.66
N LEU A 283 4.39 -11.89 13.75
CA LEU A 283 5.83 -11.94 14.06
C LEU A 283 6.23 -13.00 15.08
N GLU A 284 5.28 -13.73 15.68
CA GLU A 284 5.52 -14.66 16.79
C GLU A 284 6.62 -15.70 16.50
N ASP A 285 6.67 -16.18 15.25
CA ASP A 285 7.67 -17.17 14.83
C ASP A 285 8.98 -16.54 14.35
N SER A 286 9.01 -15.22 14.13
CA SER A 286 10.13 -14.54 13.47
C SER A 286 11.00 -13.74 14.44
N VAL A 287 10.45 -13.30 15.58
CA VAL A 287 11.10 -12.45 16.59
C VAL A 287 11.21 -13.21 17.90
N LYS A 288 12.42 -13.23 18.50
CA LYS A 288 12.67 -14.00 19.72
C LYS A 288 11.88 -13.53 20.93
N ASN A 289 11.79 -12.22 21.10
CA ASN A 289 11.13 -11.60 22.25
C ASN A 289 10.19 -10.49 21.77
N ILE A 290 8.90 -10.68 21.99
CA ILE A 290 7.90 -9.66 21.72
C ILE A 290 7.27 -9.25 23.04
N LYS A 291 7.23 -7.95 23.31
CA LYS A 291 6.55 -7.37 24.46
C LYS A 291 5.44 -6.44 23.99
N LEU A 292 4.20 -6.75 24.33
CA LEU A 292 3.04 -5.91 24.09
C LEU A 292 2.65 -5.19 25.38
N ILE A 293 2.63 -3.87 25.34
CA ILE A 293 2.29 -3.01 26.48
C ILE A 293 0.97 -2.32 26.20
N GLU A 294 0.01 -2.48 27.12
CA GLU A 294 -1.31 -1.85 27.06
C GLU A 294 -1.63 -1.18 28.41
N SER A 295 -2.11 0.05 28.35
CA SER A 295 -2.46 0.83 29.55
C SER A 295 -3.78 0.38 30.20
N ILE A 296 -4.71 -0.17 29.39
CA ILE A 296 -6.02 -0.63 29.87
C ILE A 296 -6.19 -2.09 29.50
N VAL A 297 -6.12 -2.98 30.45
CA VAL A 297 -6.43 -4.41 30.27
C VAL A 297 -7.95 -4.57 30.08
N ARG A 298 -8.44 -4.30 28.89
CA ARG A 298 -9.73 -4.84 28.46
C ARG A 298 -9.45 -6.29 28.09
N SER A 299 -10.33 -7.21 28.47
CA SER A 299 -10.23 -8.66 28.26
C SER A 299 -9.85 -9.01 26.81
N VAL A 300 -8.57 -9.02 26.54
CA VAL A 300 -8.00 -9.40 25.26
C VAL A 300 -7.53 -10.83 25.44
N SER A 301 -8.10 -11.79 24.72
CA SER A 301 -7.60 -13.16 24.61
C SER A 301 -6.27 -13.15 23.83
N VAL A 302 -5.20 -12.73 24.51
CA VAL A 302 -3.84 -12.77 23.99
C VAL A 302 -3.14 -14.00 24.56
N SER A 303 -2.34 -14.66 23.77
CA SER A 303 -1.42 -15.66 24.26
C SER A 303 -0.62 -15.11 25.45
N PRO A 304 -0.49 -15.84 26.57
CA PRO A 304 0.19 -15.38 27.78
C PRO A 304 1.64 -14.93 27.56
N ARG A 305 2.22 -15.22 26.40
CA ARG A 305 3.60 -14.86 26.01
C ARG A 305 3.83 -13.36 25.83
N PHE A 306 2.79 -12.55 25.59
CA PHE A 306 2.96 -11.16 25.15
C PHE A 306 2.58 -10.11 26.20
N LEU A 307 1.83 -10.45 27.23
CA LEU A 307 1.33 -9.49 28.20
C LEU A 307 2.29 -9.30 29.38
N LEU A 308 2.84 -8.09 29.50
CA LEU A 308 3.32 -7.58 30.80
C LEU A 308 2.28 -6.60 31.32
N PRO A 309 1.64 -6.86 32.49
CA PRO A 309 0.84 -5.85 33.15
C PRO A 309 1.77 -4.69 33.56
N LEU A 310 1.39 -3.47 33.18
CA LEU A 310 1.95 -2.28 33.81
C LEU A 310 1.43 -2.25 35.25
N TYR A 311 2.29 -2.57 36.20
CA TYR A 311 2.04 -2.23 37.62
C TYR A 311 2.14 -0.70 37.73
N GLY A 312 1.00 -0.04 37.95
CA GLY A 312 0.91 1.32 38.49
C GLY A 312 1.10 1.30 39.96
#